data_9b976ed886e5b296e44142bdcf32e7df
#
_entry.id   9b976ed886e5b296e44142bdcf32e7df
#
_cell.length_a   1.000
_cell.length_b   1.000
_cell.length_c   1.000
_cell.angle_alpha   90.00
_cell.angle_beta   90.00
_cell.angle_gamma   90.00
#
_symmetry.space_group_name_H-M   'P 1'
#
loop_
_entity.id
_entity.type
_entity.pdbx_description
1 polymer ?
#
loop_
_entity_poly.entity_id
_entity_poly.type
_entity_poly.pdbx_seq_one_letter_code
_entity_poly.pdbx_strand_id
1 'polypeptide(L)'
;MLTSRQIREQFIQFWTQSPRNCGVVPNLSLVPNVDSTLLFVNSGMFPLAPYLGGQPHPLGKRLCNIQRCLRTNYDDMLEVGDNRHTLMFEMIGDWSLGDFTKEQQIPWIMELWVKVCGMDPNRLYVSVFAGDEDSPRDDLAIELWKKTFREYGVEAEFSEDVHAVPPTLEASKGWKYHIFPYNKKKNWWQRADAPGELGGPTSEMFYDMGTPEHIQDKYHINDDSGRFIEIGNNVFMEYKLSPEMKWIPLEQKNIDFGGGFERICMIVQNKSDIFESDIYSPIIDRVSALSGHAYKTDGKDNEYTAAFRVIADHGRCLLYTSD
;
A
#
# COMPACT_ATOMS: atom_id res chain seq x y z
N MET A 1 -4.70 -20.96 -5.29
CA MET A 1 -3.82 -19.88 -4.79
C MET A 1 -3.26 -19.18 -6.02
N LEU A 2 -3.36 -17.83 -6.10
CA LEU A 2 -2.88 -17.09 -7.27
C LEU A 2 -1.37 -16.92 -7.21
N THR A 3 -0.71 -17.03 -8.36
CA THR A 3 0.71 -16.65 -8.52
C THR A 3 0.86 -15.15 -8.65
N SER A 4 2.05 -14.61 -8.40
CA SER A 4 2.36 -13.18 -8.59
C SER A 4 2.04 -12.70 -10.01
N ARG A 5 2.30 -13.54 -11.02
CA ARG A 5 1.92 -13.27 -12.42
C ARG A 5 0.42 -13.10 -12.56
N GLN A 6 -0.38 -14.04 -12.01
CA GLN A 6 -1.84 -13.98 -12.08
C GLN A 6 -2.40 -12.79 -11.34
N ILE A 7 -1.82 -12.41 -10.18
CA ILE A 7 -2.23 -11.21 -9.43
C ILE A 7 -2.01 -9.96 -10.28
N ARG A 8 -0.86 -9.81 -10.96
CA ARG A 8 -0.61 -8.68 -11.88
C ARG A 8 -1.63 -8.63 -13.02
N GLU A 9 -1.85 -9.77 -13.67
CA GLU A 9 -2.81 -9.87 -14.78
C GLU A 9 -4.22 -9.50 -14.32
N GLN A 10 -4.67 -10.01 -13.17
CA GLN A 10 -5.99 -9.72 -12.62
C GLN A 10 -6.13 -8.27 -12.15
N PHE A 11 -5.09 -7.66 -11.58
CA PHE A 11 -5.07 -6.24 -11.21
C PHE A 11 -5.28 -5.35 -12.44
N ILE A 12 -4.50 -5.55 -13.49
CA ILE A 12 -4.64 -4.78 -14.73
C ILE A 12 -6.01 -5.02 -15.37
N GLN A 13 -6.47 -6.26 -15.43
CA GLN A 13 -7.78 -6.61 -15.97
C GLN A 13 -8.91 -5.91 -15.18
N PHE A 14 -8.85 -5.93 -13.86
CA PHE A 14 -9.83 -5.30 -12.99
C PHE A 14 -9.97 -3.79 -13.26
N TRP A 15 -8.85 -3.07 -13.36
CA TRP A 15 -8.87 -1.63 -13.59
C TRP A 15 -9.20 -1.23 -15.03
N THR A 16 -8.83 -2.04 -16.03
CA THR A 16 -9.09 -1.72 -17.43
C THR A 16 -10.51 -2.03 -17.90
N GLN A 17 -11.22 -2.90 -17.18
CA GLN A 17 -12.61 -3.24 -17.49
C GLN A 17 -13.62 -2.22 -16.99
N SER A 18 -14.83 -2.17 -17.66
CA SER A 18 -15.98 -1.41 -17.20
C SER A 18 -16.38 -1.81 -15.77
N PRO A 19 -16.77 -0.87 -14.89
CA PRO A 19 -16.99 0.57 -15.16
C PRO A 19 -15.74 1.43 -14.98
N ARG A 20 -14.56 0.87 -14.64
CA ARG A 20 -13.35 1.62 -14.27
C ARG A 20 -12.68 2.22 -15.52
N ASN A 21 -12.46 1.42 -16.56
CA ASN A 21 -11.93 1.82 -17.87
C ASN A 21 -10.61 2.62 -17.80
N CYS A 22 -9.69 2.21 -16.93
CA CYS A 22 -8.40 2.88 -16.76
C CYS A 22 -7.46 2.59 -17.93
N GLY A 23 -6.73 3.62 -18.37
CA GLY A 23 -5.58 3.47 -19.25
C GLY A 23 -4.38 2.92 -18.46
N VAL A 24 -3.63 2.00 -19.07
CA VAL A 24 -2.44 1.42 -18.43
C VAL A 24 -1.22 2.30 -18.72
N VAL A 25 -0.66 2.90 -17.68
CA VAL A 25 0.56 3.70 -17.78
C VAL A 25 1.77 2.76 -17.83
N PRO A 26 2.66 2.92 -18.82
CA PRO A 26 3.88 2.12 -18.89
C PRO A 26 4.76 2.26 -17.65
N ASN A 27 5.39 1.16 -17.25
CA ASN A 27 6.39 1.15 -16.19
C ASN A 27 7.62 1.97 -16.61
N LEU A 28 8.04 2.91 -15.78
CA LEU A 28 9.29 3.66 -16.02
C LEU A 28 10.51 2.84 -15.55
N SER A 29 11.67 3.16 -16.12
CA SER A 29 12.96 2.72 -15.56
C SER A 29 13.11 3.21 -14.12
N LEU A 30 13.76 2.42 -13.28
CA LEU A 30 14.07 2.82 -11.90
C LEU A 30 14.94 4.07 -11.84
N VAL A 31 15.84 4.24 -12.81
CA VAL A 31 16.63 5.47 -12.99
C VAL A 31 15.83 6.45 -13.83
N PRO A 32 15.30 7.54 -13.25
CA PRO A 32 14.45 8.47 -13.99
C PRO A 32 15.27 9.30 -15.00
N ASN A 33 14.79 9.34 -16.24
CA ASN A 33 15.41 10.17 -17.30
C ASN A 33 14.76 11.57 -17.41
N VAL A 34 13.66 11.82 -16.69
CA VAL A 34 12.79 12.99 -16.89
C VAL A 34 12.77 13.96 -15.70
N ASP A 35 13.26 13.57 -14.55
CA ASP A 35 13.30 14.40 -13.36
C ASP A 35 14.60 14.15 -12.58
N SER A 36 15.39 15.19 -12.41
CA SER A 36 16.68 15.14 -11.70
C SER A 36 16.54 15.32 -10.18
N THR A 37 15.33 15.51 -9.67
CA THR A 37 15.10 15.71 -8.22
C THR A 37 15.12 14.41 -7.43
N LEU A 38 14.93 13.25 -8.10
CA LEU A 38 15.02 11.93 -7.49
C LEU A 38 16.12 11.10 -8.15
N LEU A 39 16.89 10.38 -7.35
CA LEU A 39 17.87 9.41 -7.85
C LEU A 39 17.18 8.17 -8.44
N PHE A 40 16.10 7.72 -7.83
CA PHE A 40 15.34 6.56 -8.24
C PHE A 40 13.84 6.82 -8.16
N VAL A 41 13.06 6.13 -8.99
CA VAL A 41 11.59 6.13 -8.89
C VAL A 41 11.18 5.42 -7.60
N ASN A 42 10.57 6.13 -6.68
CA ASN A 42 10.24 5.67 -5.33
C ASN A 42 8.74 5.39 -5.09
N SER A 43 7.89 5.70 -6.09
CA SER A 43 6.44 5.48 -6.01
C SER A 43 5.80 5.35 -7.40
N GLY A 44 4.62 4.73 -7.45
CA GLY A 44 3.82 4.60 -8.67
C GLY A 44 3.30 5.94 -9.21
N MET A 45 3.18 6.94 -8.36
CA MET A 45 2.75 8.29 -8.71
C MET A 45 3.82 9.09 -9.48
N PHE A 46 5.08 8.76 -9.34
CA PHE A 46 6.18 9.56 -9.91
C PHE A 46 5.98 9.92 -11.40
N PRO A 47 5.59 8.98 -12.29
CA PRO A 47 5.33 9.30 -13.69
C PRO A 47 4.14 10.24 -13.90
N LEU A 48 3.29 10.41 -12.91
CA LEU A 48 2.02 11.13 -13.00
C LEU A 48 2.05 12.52 -12.33
N ALA A 49 3.13 12.88 -11.65
CA ALA A 49 3.24 14.13 -10.90
C ALA A 49 2.83 15.40 -11.68
N PRO A 50 3.19 15.60 -12.98
CA PRO A 50 2.74 16.75 -13.74
C PRO A 50 1.23 16.79 -13.98
N TYR A 51 0.59 15.63 -14.11
CA TYR A 51 -0.83 15.49 -14.43
C TYR A 51 -1.74 15.68 -13.21
N LEU A 52 -1.24 15.38 -12.02
CA LEU A 52 -1.95 15.68 -10.76
C LEU A 52 -2.15 17.19 -10.58
N GLY A 53 -1.23 18.00 -11.11
CA GLY A 53 -1.34 19.46 -11.16
C GLY A 53 -2.31 20.03 -12.20
N GLY A 54 -3.03 19.17 -12.96
CA GLY A 54 -4.06 19.57 -13.91
C GLY A 54 -3.64 19.53 -15.38
N GLN A 55 -2.44 19.06 -15.71
CA GLN A 55 -2.08 18.79 -17.11
C GLN A 55 -2.88 17.59 -17.63
N PRO A 56 -3.39 17.59 -18.88
CA PRO A 56 -4.10 16.44 -19.43
C PRO A 56 -3.14 15.29 -19.74
N HIS A 57 -3.46 14.09 -19.24
CA HIS A 57 -2.70 12.89 -19.55
C HIS A 57 -3.14 12.28 -20.88
N PRO A 58 -2.22 11.79 -21.75
CA PRO A 58 -2.56 11.23 -23.07
C PRO A 58 -3.53 10.03 -23.03
N LEU A 59 -3.49 9.23 -21.96
CA LEU A 59 -4.37 8.08 -21.76
C LEU A 59 -5.69 8.42 -21.06
N GLY A 60 -5.98 9.71 -20.80
CA GLY A 60 -7.20 10.16 -20.15
C GLY A 60 -7.04 10.37 -18.66
N LYS A 61 -8.18 10.40 -17.93
CA LYS A 61 -8.23 10.79 -16.52
C LYS A 61 -8.21 9.61 -15.53
N ARG A 62 -8.45 8.39 -16.02
CA ARG A 62 -8.46 7.15 -15.22
C ARG A 62 -7.27 6.33 -15.62
N LEU A 63 -6.38 6.06 -14.71
CA LEU A 63 -5.09 5.42 -14.99
C LEU A 63 -4.82 4.30 -13.99
N CYS A 64 -4.04 3.31 -14.41
CA CYS A 64 -3.48 2.29 -13.52
C CYS A 64 -2.11 1.86 -14.00
N ASN A 65 -1.28 1.35 -13.11
CA ASN A 65 -0.02 0.70 -13.48
C ASN A 65 0.47 -0.27 -12.39
N ILE A 66 1.59 -0.92 -12.71
CA ILE A 66 2.44 -1.62 -11.76
C ILE A 66 3.84 -1.06 -11.96
N GLN A 67 4.30 -0.19 -11.06
CA GLN A 67 5.57 0.52 -11.16
C GLN A 67 6.62 -0.13 -10.27
N ARG A 68 7.79 -0.43 -10.83
CA ARG A 68 8.97 -0.79 -10.06
C ARG A 68 9.48 0.43 -9.30
N CYS A 69 9.71 0.28 -8.02
CA CYS A 69 10.13 1.34 -7.12
C CYS A 69 11.39 0.92 -6.35
N LEU A 70 12.22 1.91 -6.04
CA LEU A 70 13.41 1.74 -5.20
C LEU A 70 13.45 2.84 -4.15
N ARG A 71 13.44 2.46 -2.88
CA ARG A 71 13.59 3.36 -1.74
C ARG A 71 14.93 3.13 -1.09
N THR A 72 15.73 4.18 -0.99
CA THR A 72 17.11 4.14 -0.49
C THR A 72 17.37 5.18 0.60
N ASN A 73 16.31 5.63 1.28
CA ASN A 73 16.52 6.44 2.48
C ASN A 73 17.09 5.58 3.62
N TYR A 74 17.63 6.24 4.62
CA TYR A 74 18.33 5.56 5.70
C TYR A 74 17.45 4.60 6.51
N ASP A 75 16.21 5.01 6.77
CA ASP A 75 15.27 4.22 7.57
C ASP A 75 14.86 2.94 6.80
N ASP A 76 14.51 3.05 5.51
CA ASP A 76 14.19 1.89 4.66
C ASP A 76 15.38 0.90 4.60
N MET A 77 16.62 1.40 4.53
CA MET A 77 17.81 0.53 4.50
C MET A 77 18.03 -0.25 5.80
N LEU A 78 17.64 0.32 6.95
CA LEU A 78 17.80 -0.36 8.24
C LEU A 78 16.75 -1.47 8.45
N GLU A 79 15.60 -1.37 7.80
CA GLU A 79 14.50 -2.34 7.92
C GLU A 79 14.69 -3.60 7.05
N VAL A 80 15.62 -3.56 6.08
CA VAL A 80 15.88 -4.72 5.22
C VAL A 80 16.50 -5.86 6.02
N GLY A 81 15.87 -7.03 5.92
CA GLY A 81 16.28 -8.24 6.67
C GLY A 81 15.17 -8.79 7.56
N ASP A 82 14.10 -8.00 7.79
CA ASP A 82 12.87 -8.52 8.36
C ASP A 82 12.01 -9.27 7.31
N ASN A 83 10.81 -9.68 7.66
CA ASN A 83 9.95 -10.52 6.81
C ASN A 83 9.03 -9.74 5.86
N ARG A 84 9.08 -8.39 5.81
CA ARG A 84 8.12 -7.55 5.09
C ARG A 84 8.67 -6.30 4.41
N HIS A 85 9.93 -5.90 4.67
CA HIS A 85 10.54 -4.72 4.07
C HIS A 85 11.57 -5.09 3.00
N THR A 86 11.55 -4.32 1.91
CA THR A 86 12.49 -4.43 0.78
C THR A 86 12.80 -3.05 0.26
N LEU A 87 14.01 -2.85 -0.26
CA LEU A 87 14.36 -1.59 -0.96
C LEU A 87 13.70 -1.53 -2.33
N MET A 88 13.76 -2.64 -3.08
CA MET A 88 13.15 -2.77 -4.39
C MET A 88 11.82 -3.52 -4.29
N PHE A 89 10.75 -2.87 -4.74
CA PHE A 89 9.40 -3.45 -4.74
C PHE A 89 8.60 -2.97 -5.95
N GLU A 90 7.49 -3.64 -6.21
CA GLU A 90 6.51 -3.20 -7.19
C GLU A 90 5.35 -2.52 -6.46
N MET A 91 4.98 -1.31 -6.91
CA MET A 91 3.78 -0.62 -6.45
C MET A 91 2.69 -0.78 -7.48
N ILE A 92 1.62 -1.45 -7.12
CA ILE A 92 0.39 -1.42 -7.92
C ILE A 92 -0.37 -0.15 -7.58
N GLY A 93 -0.96 0.49 -8.58
CA GLY A 93 -1.65 1.74 -8.34
C GLY A 93 -2.73 2.07 -9.35
N ASP A 94 -3.66 2.89 -8.90
CA ASP A 94 -4.69 3.51 -9.73
C ASP A 94 -4.86 4.99 -9.39
N TRP A 95 -5.23 5.77 -10.40
CA TRP A 95 -5.32 7.22 -10.31
C TRP A 95 -6.57 7.75 -10.96
N SER A 96 -7.15 8.76 -10.30
CA SER A 96 -8.17 9.64 -10.87
C SER A 96 -7.63 11.05 -11.00
N LEU A 97 -7.59 11.57 -12.21
CA LEU A 97 -7.22 12.96 -12.49
C LEU A 97 -8.48 13.82 -12.62
N GLY A 98 -9.21 14.00 -11.51
CA GLY A 98 -10.46 14.73 -11.47
C GLY A 98 -11.61 14.03 -12.20
N ASP A 99 -11.75 12.72 -12.03
CA ASP A 99 -12.83 11.91 -12.59
C ASP A 99 -13.62 11.20 -11.48
N PHE A 100 -13.20 9.99 -11.06
CA PHE A 100 -13.81 9.34 -9.91
C PHE A 100 -13.21 9.85 -8.59
N THR A 101 -13.99 9.72 -7.52
CA THR A 101 -13.65 10.21 -6.19
C THR A 101 -13.63 9.05 -5.17
N LYS A 102 -13.49 9.36 -3.86
CA LYS A 102 -13.50 8.33 -2.80
C LYS A 102 -14.77 7.49 -2.77
N GLU A 103 -15.90 8.03 -3.27
CA GLU A 103 -17.17 7.31 -3.38
C GLU A 103 -17.12 6.11 -4.33
N GLN A 104 -16.27 6.16 -5.34
CA GLN A 104 -16.01 5.03 -6.24
C GLN A 104 -14.77 4.25 -5.81
N GLN A 105 -13.71 4.95 -5.39
CA GLN A 105 -12.44 4.32 -5.03
C GLN A 105 -12.60 3.30 -3.91
N ILE A 106 -13.23 3.67 -2.81
CA ILE A 106 -13.38 2.82 -1.63
C ILE A 106 -14.11 1.50 -1.95
N PRO A 107 -15.28 1.49 -2.61
CA PRO A 107 -15.90 0.24 -3.03
C PRO A 107 -15.07 -0.57 -4.04
N TRP A 108 -14.40 0.07 -5.00
CA TRP A 108 -13.62 -0.63 -6.00
C TRP A 108 -12.38 -1.30 -5.41
N ILE A 109 -11.66 -0.62 -4.53
CA ILE A 109 -10.48 -1.22 -3.92
C ILE A 109 -10.86 -2.38 -2.98
N MET A 110 -11.98 -2.29 -2.27
CA MET A 110 -12.48 -3.40 -1.47
C MET A 110 -12.91 -4.58 -2.34
N GLU A 111 -13.54 -4.31 -3.50
CA GLU A 111 -13.88 -5.33 -4.48
C GLU A 111 -12.63 -6.06 -4.99
N LEU A 112 -11.56 -5.33 -5.29
CA LEU A 112 -10.28 -5.91 -5.70
C LEU A 112 -9.73 -6.88 -4.64
N TRP A 113 -9.69 -6.45 -3.37
CA TRP A 113 -9.13 -7.30 -2.32
C TRP A 113 -9.98 -8.52 -2.03
N VAL A 114 -11.29 -8.35 -1.91
CA VAL A 114 -12.16 -9.45 -1.47
C VAL A 114 -12.54 -10.37 -2.63
N LYS A 115 -12.98 -9.84 -3.79
CA LYS A 115 -13.47 -10.69 -4.89
C LYS A 115 -12.37 -11.16 -5.81
N VAL A 116 -11.35 -10.34 -6.09
CA VAL A 116 -10.28 -10.69 -7.03
C VAL A 116 -9.14 -11.39 -6.32
N CYS A 117 -8.66 -10.82 -5.21
CA CYS A 117 -7.55 -11.37 -4.44
C CYS A 117 -7.97 -12.45 -3.43
N GLY A 118 -9.27 -12.56 -3.11
CA GLY A 118 -9.78 -13.58 -2.20
C GLY A 118 -9.44 -13.34 -0.73
N MET A 119 -9.17 -12.08 -0.35
CA MET A 119 -8.89 -11.71 1.04
C MET A 119 -10.16 -11.79 1.91
N ASP A 120 -10.02 -12.24 3.15
CA ASP A 120 -11.12 -12.27 4.13
C ASP A 120 -11.43 -10.84 4.60
N PRO A 121 -12.65 -10.32 4.36
CA PRO A 121 -13.03 -8.98 4.78
C PRO A 121 -13.04 -8.79 6.32
N ASN A 122 -13.18 -9.85 7.11
CA ASN A 122 -13.08 -9.77 8.57
C ASN A 122 -11.65 -9.48 9.06
N ARG A 123 -10.65 -9.65 8.21
CA ARG A 123 -9.23 -9.39 8.50
C ARG A 123 -8.75 -8.07 7.93
N LEU A 124 -9.61 -7.33 7.21
CA LEU A 124 -9.31 -6.02 6.66
C LEU A 124 -9.64 -4.92 7.68
N TYR A 125 -8.74 -3.97 7.82
CA TYR A 125 -8.86 -2.81 8.69
C TYR A 125 -8.42 -1.57 7.92
N VAL A 126 -8.95 -0.41 8.29
CA VAL A 126 -8.61 0.84 7.60
C VAL A 126 -8.33 1.96 8.59
N SER A 127 -7.38 2.81 8.21
CA SER A 127 -7.15 4.07 8.88
C SER A 127 -7.88 5.21 8.16
N VAL A 128 -8.19 6.28 8.89
CA VAL A 128 -8.74 7.52 8.34
C VAL A 128 -8.08 8.71 9.03
N PHE A 129 -8.05 9.84 8.33
CA PHE A 129 -7.53 11.08 8.93
C PHE A 129 -8.42 11.56 10.07
N ALA A 130 -7.79 11.76 11.25
CA ALA A 130 -8.48 12.16 12.47
C ALA A 130 -8.94 13.64 12.49
N GLY A 131 -8.45 14.45 11.53
CA GLY A 131 -8.61 15.89 11.54
C GLY A 131 -7.58 16.60 12.40
N ASP A 132 -7.35 17.87 12.11
CA ASP A 132 -6.52 18.81 12.86
C ASP A 132 -7.06 20.25 12.70
N GLU A 133 -6.23 21.25 13.06
CA GLU A 133 -6.58 22.67 12.92
C GLU A 133 -6.68 23.14 11.45
N ASP A 134 -6.04 22.44 10.52
CA ASP A 134 -5.98 22.78 9.10
C ASP A 134 -7.09 22.12 8.28
N SER A 135 -7.52 20.92 8.66
CA SER A 135 -8.49 20.13 7.90
C SER A 135 -9.35 19.24 8.83
N PRO A 136 -10.67 19.14 8.56
CA PRO A 136 -11.56 18.33 9.39
C PRO A 136 -11.25 16.83 9.24
N ARG A 137 -11.74 16.03 10.21
CA ARG A 137 -11.75 14.57 10.11
C ARG A 137 -12.47 14.13 8.83
N ASP A 138 -11.97 13.07 8.21
CA ASP A 138 -12.57 12.51 6.98
C ASP A 138 -13.80 11.63 7.29
N ASP A 139 -14.87 12.28 7.77
CA ASP A 139 -16.14 11.61 8.10
C ASP A 139 -16.78 10.94 6.89
N LEU A 140 -16.57 11.48 5.67
CA LEU A 140 -17.06 10.86 4.45
C LEU A 140 -16.40 9.49 4.20
N ALA A 141 -15.08 9.40 4.38
CA ALA A 141 -14.38 8.11 4.25
C ALA A 141 -14.87 7.10 5.29
N ILE A 142 -15.13 7.52 6.54
CA ILE A 142 -15.70 6.66 7.59
C ILE A 142 -17.02 6.04 7.13
N GLU A 143 -17.95 6.86 6.66
CA GLU A 143 -19.28 6.38 6.24
C GLU A 143 -19.21 5.50 4.97
N LEU A 144 -18.33 5.83 4.03
CA LEU A 144 -18.10 5.00 2.84
C LEU A 144 -17.52 3.64 3.21
N TRP A 145 -16.54 3.59 4.13
CA TRP A 145 -15.98 2.32 4.61
C TRP A 145 -17.02 1.48 5.34
N LYS A 146 -17.81 2.04 6.26
CA LYS A 146 -18.90 1.32 6.93
C LYS A 146 -19.88 0.70 5.93
N LYS A 147 -20.31 1.50 4.95
CA LYS A 147 -21.19 1.02 3.89
C LYS A 147 -20.56 -0.11 3.09
N THR A 148 -19.30 0.07 2.68
CA THR A 148 -18.57 -0.89 1.85
C THR A 148 -18.35 -2.21 2.60
N PHE A 149 -17.90 -2.19 3.85
CA PHE A 149 -17.73 -3.39 4.66
C PHE A 149 -19.04 -4.19 4.78
N ARG A 150 -20.17 -3.50 4.96
CA ARG A 150 -21.49 -4.14 5.05
C ARG A 150 -21.86 -4.91 3.79
N GLU A 151 -21.45 -4.45 2.60
CA GLU A 151 -21.68 -5.16 1.33
C GLU A 151 -20.93 -6.51 1.28
N TYR A 152 -19.92 -6.70 2.15
CA TYR A 152 -19.17 -7.95 2.31
C TYR A 152 -19.49 -8.70 3.60
N GLY A 153 -20.59 -8.32 4.27
CA GLY A 153 -21.08 -9.01 5.46
C GLY A 153 -20.35 -8.68 6.76
N VAL A 154 -19.61 -7.58 6.80
CA VAL A 154 -18.92 -7.07 7.99
C VAL A 154 -19.61 -5.80 8.48
N GLU A 155 -20.19 -5.83 9.69
CA GLU A 155 -20.77 -4.66 10.34
C GLU A 155 -19.66 -3.81 10.97
N ALA A 156 -18.92 -3.11 10.12
CA ALA A 156 -17.77 -2.32 10.53
C ALA A 156 -18.21 -1.00 11.21
N GLU A 157 -17.61 -0.74 12.37
CA GLU A 157 -17.77 0.49 13.12
C GLU A 157 -16.45 1.25 13.26
N PHE A 158 -16.56 2.55 13.44
CA PHE A 158 -15.45 3.43 13.79
C PHE A 158 -15.17 3.39 15.29
N SER A 159 -13.89 3.41 15.69
CA SER A 159 -13.46 3.53 17.06
C SER A 159 -12.45 4.66 17.23
N GLU A 160 -12.67 5.54 18.21
CA GLU A 160 -11.65 6.53 18.61
C GLU A 160 -10.47 5.88 19.35
N ASP A 161 -10.67 4.71 19.96
CA ASP A 161 -9.59 3.95 20.58
C ASP A 161 -8.89 3.09 19.51
N VAL A 162 -7.69 3.49 19.12
CA VAL A 162 -6.88 2.78 18.12
C VAL A 162 -6.47 1.36 18.56
N HIS A 163 -6.54 1.07 19.86
CA HIS A 163 -6.25 -0.24 20.43
C HIS A 163 -7.48 -1.17 20.48
N ALA A 164 -8.63 -0.72 19.99
CA ALA A 164 -9.84 -1.54 19.93
C ALA A 164 -9.78 -2.57 18.77
N VAL A 165 -8.64 -3.24 18.61
CA VAL A 165 -8.42 -4.34 17.67
C VAL A 165 -8.75 -5.69 18.33
N PRO A 166 -9.09 -6.74 17.54
CA PRO A 166 -9.40 -8.03 18.13
C PRO A 166 -8.16 -8.62 18.85
N PRO A 167 -8.34 -9.30 19.98
CA PRO A 167 -7.22 -9.86 20.74
C PRO A 167 -6.52 -11.02 19.99
N THR A 168 -7.24 -11.77 19.19
CA THR A 168 -6.71 -12.87 18.35
C THR A 168 -7.33 -12.84 16.96
N LEU A 169 -6.75 -13.60 16.03
CA LEU A 169 -7.29 -13.71 14.68
C LEU A 169 -8.69 -14.34 14.67
N GLU A 170 -8.95 -15.33 15.52
CA GLU A 170 -10.28 -15.97 15.62
C GLU A 170 -11.34 -14.96 16.07
N ALA A 171 -10.97 -14.03 16.94
CA ALA A 171 -11.85 -12.96 17.39
C ALA A 171 -12.15 -11.89 16.34
N SER A 172 -11.42 -11.85 15.22
CA SER A 172 -11.70 -10.91 14.12
C SER A 172 -13.04 -11.17 13.46
N LYS A 173 -13.49 -12.44 13.45
CA LYS A 173 -14.79 -12.81 12.91
C LYS A 173 -15.93 -12.25 13.78
N GLY A 174 -16.65 -11.28 13.22
CA GLY A 174 -17.72 -10.57 13.92
C GLY A 174 -17.20 -9.45 14.82
N TRP A 175 -15.92 -9.10 14.74
CA TRP A 175 -15.40 -7.90 15.38
C TRP A 175 -16.02 -6.66 14.73
N LYS A 176 -16.36 -5.67 15.54
CA LYS A 176 -17.10 -4.51 15.00
C LYS A 176 -16.22 -3.33 14.63
N TYR A 177 -15.03 -3.17 15.23
CA TYR A 177 -14.19 -2.01 15.01
C TYR A 177 -13.15 -2.30 13.91
N HIS A 178 -13.38 -1.75 12.72
CA HIS A 178 -12.50 -1.91 11.56
C HIS A 178 -11.93 -0.59 11.04
N ILE A 179 -12.39 0.56 11.59
CA ILE A 179 -12.04 1.89 11.09
C ILE A 179 -11.46 2.71 12.26
N PHE A 180 -10.25 3.23 12.10
CA PHE A 180 -9.50 3.89 13.17
C PHE A 180 -8.91 5.23 12.71
N PRO A 181 -8.93 6.28 13.59
CA PRO A 181 -8.39 7.59 13.26
C PRO A 181 -6.89 7.65 13.56
N TYR A 182 -6.14 8.28 12.66
CA TYR A 182 -4.76 8.66 12.92
C TYR A 182 -4.52 10.12 12.53
N ASN A 183 -3.51 10.72 13.14
CA ASN A 183 -3.15 12.11 12.93
C ASN A 183 -2.46 12.34 11.59
N LYS A 184 -2.10 13.59 11.31
CA LYS A 184 -1.46 14.04 10.07
C LYS A 184 -0.17 13.28 9.75
N LYS A 185 0.59 12.86 10.74
CA LYS A 185 1.81 12.08 10.53
C LYS A 185 1.57 10.74 9.82
N LYS A 186 0.41 10.11 10.05
CA LYS A 186 0.06 8.79 9.50
C LYS A 186 -0.97 8.87 8.35
N ASN A 187 -1.95 9.76 8.45
CA ASN A 187 -3.06 9.82 7.49
C ASN A 187 -3.21 11.16 6.76
N TRP A 188 -2.09 11.77 6.42
CA TRP A 188 -2.04 12.90 5.50
C TRP A 188 -0.86 12.76 4.54
N TRP A 189 -1.12 12.96 3.26
CA TRP A 189 -0.08 13.00 2.25
C TRP A 189 0.10 14.41 1.71
N GLN A 190 1.34 14.81 1.49
CA GLN A 190 1.73 16.02 0.78
C GLN A 190 3.12 15.80 0.16
N ARG A 191 3.35 16.39 -1.01
CA ARG A 191 4.63 16.23 -1.72
C ARG A 191 5.75 17.02 -1.05
N ALA A 192 5.47 18.27 -0.69
CA ALA A 192 6.40 19.15 -0.02
C ALA A 192 5.69 20.25 0.80
N ASP A 193 6.44 20.95 1.64
CA ASP A 193 5.96 22.09 2.42
C ASP A 193 6.19 23.41 1.67
N ALA A 194 5.60 23.55 0.48
CA ALA A 194 5.76 24.74 -0.36
C ALA A 194 4.40 25.20 -0.93
N PRO A 195 4.18 26.51 -1.09
CA PRO A 195 2.96 27.02 -1.73
C PRO A 195 2.75 26.42 -3.11
N GLY A 196 1.53 25.99 -3.37
CA GLY A 196 1.15 25.35 -4.62
C GLY A 196 1.18 23.82 -4.58
N GLU A 197 1.77 23.22 -3.56
CA GLU A 197 1.80 21.75 -3.39
C GLU A 197 0.41 21.19 -3.09
N LEU A 198 0.19 19.98 -3.61
CA LEU A 198 -1.03 19.21 -3.39
C LEU A 198 -0.90 18.36 -2.14
N GLY A 199 -2.03 18.15 -1.48
CA GLY A 199 -2.11 17.27 -0.32
C GLY A 199 -3.55 16.86 -0.02
N GLY A 200 -3.70 16.00 0.97
CA GLY A 200 -5.01 15.59 1.43
C GLY A 200 -4.97 14.42 2.39
N PRO A 201 -6.14 14.10 2.96
CA PRO A 201 -6.27 12.97 3.86
C PRO A 201 -5.97 11.65 3.14
N THR A 202 -5.48 10.68 3.90
CA THR A 202 -5.24 9.33 3.40
C THR A 202 -6.06 8.31 4.17
N SER A 203 -6.26 7.16 3.54
CA SER A 203 -6.87 5.99 4.16
C SER A 203 -6.07 4.77 3.78
N GLU A 204 -5.26 4.30 4.72
CA GLU A 204 -4.46 3.09 4.57
C GLU A 204 -5.30 1.85 4.84
N MET A 205 -4.97 0.76 4.18
CA MET A 205 -5.61 -0.53 4.36
C MET A 205 -4.62 -1.53 4.94
N PHE A 206 -5.05 -2.25 5.96
CA PHE A 206 -4.24 -3.23 6.68
C PHE A 206 -4.92 -4.59 6.66
N TYR A 207 -4.11 -5.64 6.63
CA TYR A 207 -4.56 -7.01 6.76
C TYR A 207 -4.01 -7.66 8.03
N ASP A 208 -4.86 -8.23 8.88
CA ASP A 208 -4.47 -8.93 10.11
C ASP A 208 -3.87 -10.30 9.78
N MET A 209 -2.58 -10.47 10.00
CA MET A 209 -1.86 -11.74 9.83
C MET A 209 -2.07 -12.70 11.01
N GLY A 210 -2.62 -12.20 12.11
CA GLY A 210 -2.95 -12.96 13.31
C GLY A 210 -1.77 -13.15 14.27
N THR A 211 -0.56 -13.25 13.76
CA THR A 211 0.64 -13.47 14.58
C THR A 211 1.58 -12.28 14.43
N PRO A 212 1.89 -11.57 15.53
CA PRO A 212 2.89 -10.50 15.49
C PRO A 212 4.30 -11.06 15.34
N GLU A 213 5.16 -10.34 14.67
CA GLU A 213 6.61 -10.57 14.68
C GLU A 213 7.22 -10.13 16.02
N HIS A 214 6.73 -8.99 16.54
CA HIS A 214 7.13 -8.42 17.82
C HIS A 214 5.96 -8.41 18.80
N ILE A 215 6.12 -9.09 19.93
CA ILE A 215 5.09 -9.14 20.98
C ILE A 215 5.04 -7.80 21.71
N GLN A 216 3.83 -7.24 21.80
CA GLN A 216 3.52 -5.99 22.50
C GLN A 216 2.37 -6.18 23.48
N ASP A 217 2.29 -5.30 24.48
CA ASP A 217 1.18 -5.31 25.45
C ASP A 217 -0.15 -4.92 24.80
N LYS A 218 -0.11 -4.01 23.84
CA LYS A 218 -1.26 -3.53 23.07
C LYS A 218 -0.91 -3.38 21.59
N TYR A 219 -1.81 -3.81 20.75
CA TYR A 219 -1.70 -3.68 19.30
C TYR A 219 -2.61 -2.56 18.77
N HIS A 220 -2.22 -1.98 17.64
CA HIS A 220 -3.10 -1.19 16.78
C HIS A 220 -2.73 -1.41 15.32
N ILE A 221 -3.64 -1.07 14.38
CA ILE A 221 -3.44 -1.45 12.97
C ILE A 221 -2.21 -0.84 12.29
N ASN A 222 -1.71 0.26 12.82
CA ASN A 222 -0.55 0.98 12.27
C ASN A 222 0.63 0.96 13.27
N ASP A 223 0.88 -0.20 13.92
CA ASP A 223 2.04 -0.44 14.76
C ASP A 223 3.11 -1.25 14.03
N ASP A 224 4.29 -1.33 14.63
CA ASP A 224 5.44 -2.03 14.04
C ASP A 224 5.52 -3.50 14.49
N SER A 225 4.44 -4.06 15.07
CA SER A 225 4.43 -5.45 15.54
C SER A 225 4.52 -6.50 14.43
N GLY A 226 4.20 -6.13 13.19
CA GLY A 226 4.09 -7.04 12.06
C GLY A 226 2.81 -7.87 12.04
N ARG A 227 1.89 -7.66 12.99
CA ARG A 227 0.58 -8.32 12.99
C ARG A 227 -0.34 -7.79 11.90
N PHE A 228 -0.42 -6.47 11.79
CA PHE A 228 -1.22 -5.79 10.76
C PHE A 228 -0.28 -5.31 9.66
N ILE A 229 -0.47 -5.82 8.45
CA ILE A 229 0.37 -5.48 7.32
C ILE A 229 -0.36 -4.48 6.43
N GLU A 230 0.22 -3.30 6.24
CA GLU A 230 -0.28 -2.34 5.26
C GLU A 230 -0.18 -2.94 3.86
N ILE A 231 -1.32 -2.98 3.16
CA ILE A 231 -1.45 -3.50 1.79
C ILE A 231 -1.63 -2.40 0.76
N GLY A 232 -1.94 -1.19 1.19
CA GLY A 232 -2.05 -0.03 0.31
C GLY A 232 -2.61 1.19 1.00
N ASN A 233 -2.40 2.32 0.36
CA ASN A 233 -2.81 3.62 0.84
C ASN A 233 -3.61 4.36 -0.25
N ASN A 234 -4.80 4.83 0.10
CA ASN A 234 -5.60 5.73 -0.74
C ASN A 234 -5.30 7.17 -0.34
N VAL A 235 -4.73 7.95 -1.23
CA VAL A 235 -4.52 9.39 -1.06
C VAL A 235 -5.68 10.14 -1.73
N PHE A 236 -6.42 10.91 -0.97
CA PHE A 236 -7.49 11.77 -1.44
C PHE A 236 -6.93 13.19 -1.57
N MET A 237 -6.38 13.53 -2.75
CA MET A 237 -5.79 14.85 -3.00
C MET A 237 -6.89 15.88 -3.19
N GLU A 238 -7.33 16.46 -2.09
CA GLU A 238 -8.48 17.37 -2.03
C GLU A 238 -8.08 18.81 -1.71
N TYR A 239 -6.78 19.06 -1.43
CA TYR A 239 -6.29 20.36 -0.96
C TYR A 239 -5.02 20.79 -1.72
N LYS A 240 -4.81 22.11 -1.69
CA LYS A 240 -3.60 22.77 -2.17
C LYS A 240 -3.10 23.75 -1.12
N LEU A 241 -1.78 23.80 -0.93
CA LEU A 241 -1.16 24.73 0.02
C LEU A 241 -1.13 26.15 -0.58
N SER A 242 -1.76 27.10 0.10
CA SER A 242 -1.81 28.51 -0.31
C SER A 242 -0.46 29.24 -0.04
N PRO A 243 -0.24 30.45 -0.59
CA PRO A 243 0.93 31.28 -0.24
C PRO A 243 1.02 31.59 1.26
N GLU A 244 -0.09 31.62 1.98
CA GLU A 244 -0.17 31.87 3.42
C GLU A 244 0.02 30.57 4.24
N MET A 245 0.47 29.48 3.60
CA MET A 245 0.69 28.18 4.21
C MET A 245 -0.57 27.56 4.85
N LYS A 246 -1.73 27.77 4.19
CA LYS A 246 -3.02 27.17 4.58
C LYS A 246 -3.50 26.20 3.52
N TRP A 247 -4.04 25.09 3.95
CA TRP A 247 -4.67 24.12 3.06
C TRP A 247 -6.04 24.63 2.59
N ILE A 248 -6.18 24.83 1.30
CA ILE A 248 -7.42 25.28 0.67
C ILE A 248 -7.97 24.17 -0.23
N PRO A 249 -9.29 23.95 -0.27
CA PRO A 249 -9.89 22.92 -1.11
C PRO A 249 -9.58 23.10 -2.59
N LEU A 250 -9.32 21.97 -3.28
CA LEU A 250 -9.16 21.91 -4.73
C LEU A 250 -10.50 21.82 -5.42
N GLU A 251 -10.63 22.47 -6.61
CA GLU A 251 -11.76 22.25 -7.52
C GLU A 251 -11.69 20.84 -8.13
N GLN A 252 -10.50 20.46 -8.62
CA GLN A 252 -10.24 19.12 -9.14
C GLN A 252 -9.67 18.24 -8.05
N LYS A 253 -10.49 17.31 -7.55
CA LYS A 253 -10.03 16.29 -6.60
C LYS A 253 -9.42 15.11 -7.34
N ASN A 254 -8.28 14.63 -6.87
CA ASN A 254 -7.60 13.48 -7.45
C ASN A 254 -7.60 12.31 -6.48
N ILE A 255 -7.52 11.10 -7.03
CA ILE A 255 -7.21 9.89 -6.28
C ILE A 255 -5.82 9.42 -6.69
N ASP A 256 -5.05 9.00 -5.69
CA ASP A 256 -3.78 8.29 -5.85
C ASP A 256 -3.80 7.09 -4.90
N PHE A 257 -3.88 5.89 -5.46
CA PHE A 257 -3.77 4.66 -4.70
C PHE A 257 -2.43 3.98 -5.01
N GLY A 258 -1.73 3.56 -3.97
CA GLY A 258 -0.51 2.75 -4.06
C GLY A 258 -0.56 1.57 -3.10
N GLY A 259 -0.29 0.36 -3.61
CA GLY A 259 -0.23 -0.88 -2.82
C GLY A 259 1.08 -1.64 -3.02
N GLY A 260 1.63 -2.18 -1.94
CA GLY A 260 2.85 -2.99 -1.96
C GLY A 260 2.59 -4.39 -2.54
N PHE A 261 3.03 -4.62 -3.77
CA PHE A 261 2.71 -5.84 -4.51
C PHE A 261 3.23 -7.11 -3.83
N GLU A 262 4.43 -7.07 -3.27
CA GLU A 262 5.03 -8.20 -2.56
C GLU A 262 4.25 -8.59 -1.30
N ARG A 263 3.76 -7.60 -0.54
CA ARG A 263 2.90 -7.82 0.63
C ARG A 263 1.55 -8.43 0.23
N ILE A 264 0.98 -7.97 -0.87
CA ILE A 264 -0.26 -8.54 -1.43
C ILE A 264 -0.03 -9.99 -1.85
N CYS A 265 1.06 -10.30 -2.56
CA CYS A 265 1.42 -11.66 -2.93
C CYS A 265 1.60 -12.57 -1.71
N MET A 266 2.28 -12.09 -0.66
CA MET A 266 2.45 -12.80 0.61
C MET A 266 1.09 -13.22 1.19
N ILE A 267 0.16 -12.27 1.30
CA ILE A 267 -1.18 -12.51 1.86
C ILE A 267 -1.98 -13.47 0.99
N VAL A 268 -2.06 -13.23 -0.31
CA VAL A 268 -2.82 -14.05 -1.27
C VAL A 268 -2.27 -15.49 -1.35
N GLN A 269 -0.97 -15.65 -1.17
CA GLN A 269 -0.28 -16.93 -1.14
C GLN A 269 -0.23 -17.55 0.26
N ASN A 270 -0.93 -16.96 1.25
CA ASN A 270 -0.99 -17.44 2.63
C ASN A 270 0.40 -17.69 3.23
N LYS A 271 1.29 -16.73 3.03
CA LYS A 271 2.65 -16.70 3.61
C LYS A 271 2.71 -15.69 4.74
N SER A 272 3.60 -15.87 5.68
CA SER A 272 3.91 -14.92 6.77
C SER A 272 5.19 -14.12 6.51
N ASP A 273 5.80 -14.31 5.35
CA ASP A 273 7.09 -13.75 4.96
C ASP A 273 7.09 -13.51 3.46
N ILE A 274 7.37 -12.27 3.02
CA ILE A 274 7.38 -11.93 1.58
C ILE A 274 8.39 -12.77 0.80
N PHE A 275 9.50 -13.15 1.45
CA PHE A 275 10.57 -13.96 0.83
C PHE A 275 10.18 -15.42 0.59
N GLU A 276 9.06 -15.88 1.17
CA GLU A 276 8.47 -17.18 0.87
C GLU A 276 7.45 -17.13 -0.27
N SER A 277 7.13 -15.92 -0.79
CA SER A 277 6.28 -15.76 -1.97
C SER A 277 6.99 -16.26 -3.23
N ASP A 278 6.22 -16.53 -4.28
CA ASP A 278 6.76 -16.96 -5.58
C ASP A 278 7.62 -15.90 -6.30
N ILE A 279 7.66 -14.68 -5.78
CA ILE A 279 8.57 -13.61 -6.23
C ILE A 279 10.00 -13.90 -5.78
N TYR A 280 10.19 -14.31 -4.52
CA TYR A 280 11.49 -14.44 -3.90
C TYR A 280 11.94 -15.88 -3.66
N SER A 281 10.99 -16.82 -3.49
CA SER A 281 11.35 -18.22 -3.19
C SER A 281 12.33 -18.84 -4.18
N PRO A 282 12.31 -18.56 -5.52
CA PRO A 282 13.33 -19.09 -6.42
C PRO A 282 14.74 -18.55 -6.15
N ILE A 283 14.84 -17.30 -5.67
CA ILE A 283 16.13 -16.70 -5.29
C ILE A 283 16.61 -17.31 -3.99
N ILE A 284 15.75 -17.41 -2.99
CA ILE A 284 16.03 -18.05 -1.70
C ILE A 284 16.53 -19.49 -1.88
N ASP A 285 15.84 -20.29 -2.69
CA ASP A 285 16.22 -21.67 -3.01
C ASP A 285 17.60 -21.74 -3.66
N ARG A 286 17.90 -20.80 -4.57
CA ARG A 286 19.21 -20.73 -5.22
C ARG A 286 20.33 -20.36 -4.25
N VAL A 287 20.10 -19.39 -3.37
CA VAL A 287 21.05 -19.00 -2.33
C VAL A 287 21.29 -20.16 -1.37
N SER A 288 20.24 -20.88 -0.97
CA SER A 288 20.33 -22.07 -0.13
C SER A 288 21.22 -23.15 -0.77
N ALA A 289 20.98 -23.45 -2.04
CA ALA A 289 21.74 -24.45 -2.79
C ALA A 289 23.22 -24.07 -2.95
N LEU A 290 23.55 -22.79 -3.06
CA LEU A 290 24.91 -22.29 -3.23
C LEU A 290 25.67 -22.19 -1.90
N SER A 291 25.00 -21.78 -0.82
CA SER A 291 25.61 -21.55 0.48
C SER A 291 25.70 -22.83 1.34
N GLY A 292 24.83 -23.80 1.07
CA GLY A 292 24.67 -24.99 1.92
C GLY A 292 23.89 -24.72 3.23
N HIS A 293 23.33 -23.51 3.40
CA HIS A 293 22.55 -23.13 4.57
C HIS A 293 21.05 -23.12 4.25
N ALA A 294 20.21 -23.42 5.24
CA ALA A 294 18.77 -23.31 5.12
C ALA A 294 18.31 -21.88 5.42
N TYR A 295 17.30 -21.41 4.66
CA TYR A 295 16.68 -20.11 4.90
C TYR A 295 16.03 -20.01 6.29
N LYS A 296 15.32 -21.06 6.71
CA LYS A 296 14.70 -21.18 8.03
C LYS A 296 14.94 -22.57 8.59
N THR A 297 14.93 -22.70 9.92
CA THR A 297 15.03 -23.99 10.61
C THR A 297 13.73 -24.24 11.37
N ASP A 298 13.06 -25.36 11.08
CA ASP A 298 11.75 -25.72 11.65
C ASP A 298 10.70 -24.59 11.51
N GLY A 299 10.73 -23.88 10.36
CA GLY A 299 9.82 -22.78 10.05
C GLY A 299 10.10 -21.48 10.81
N LYS A 300 11.21 -21.41 11.55
CA LYS A 300 11.64 -20.22 12.31
C LYS A 300 12.90 -19.62 11.72
N ASP A 301 13.05 -18.32 11.89
CA ASP A 301 14.25 -17.61 11.53
C ASP A 301 15.48 -18.17 12.27
N ASN A 302 16.60 -18.25 11.59
CA ASN A 302 17.89 -18.67 12.11
C ASN A 302 18.95 -17.58 11.88
N GLU A 303 20.20 -17.84 12.22
CA GLU A 303 21.31 -16.87 12.11
C GLU A 303 21.59 -16.40 10.67
N TYR A 304 21.12 -17.12 9.64
CA TYR A 304 21.31 -16.77 8.23
C TYR A 304 20.13 -16.10 7.59
N THR A 305 18.92 -16.16 8.18
CA THR A 305 17.68 -15.71 7.56
C THR A 305 17.74 -14.27 7.07
N ALA A 306 18.22 -13.35 7.90
CA ALA A 306 18.34 -11.93 7.52
C ALA A 306 19.30 -11.74 6.32
N ALA A 307 20.41 -12.47 6.28
CA ALA A 307 21.35 -12.41 5.17
C ALA A 307 20.72 -12.92 3.86
N PHE A 308 19.92 -13.98 3.91
CA PHE A 308 19.16 -14.45 2.74
C PHE A 308 18.22 -13.37 2.20
N ARG A 309 17.50 -12.70 3.08
CA ARG A 309 16.54 -11.61 2.72
C ARG A 309 17.28 -10.45 2.05
N VAL A 310 18.38 -10.00 2.65
CA VAL A 310 19.23 -8.94 2.07
C VAL A 310 19.77 -9.34 0.69
N ILE A 311 20.29 -10.55 0.53
CA ILE A 311 20.81 -11.04 -0.76
C ILE A 311 19.69 -11.10 -1.80
N ALA A 312 18.51 -11.56 -1.44
CA ALA A 312 17.38 -11.69 -2.37
C ALA A 312 16.85 -10.32 -2.81
N ASP A 313 16.69 -9.37 -1.88
CA ASP A 313 16.27 -8.00 -2.18
C ASP A 313 17.30 -7.27 -3.06
N HIS A 314 18.56 -7.23 -2.62
CA HIS A 314 19.62 -6.52 -3.32
C HIS A 314 19.94 -7.14 -4.69
N GLY A 315 19.89 -8.47 -4.80
CA GLY A 315 20.05 -9.16 -6.08
C GLY A 315 18.98 -8.79 -7.08
N ARG A 316 17.72 -8.68 -6.64
CA ARG A 316 16.60 -8.21 -7.46
C ARG A 316 16.77 -6.73 -7.84
N CYS A 317 17.19 -5.88 -6.89
CA CYS A 317 17.48 -4.47 -7.13
C CYS A 317 18.56 -4.29 -8.21
N LEU A 318 19.70 -4.99 -8.11
CA LEU A 318 20.79 -4.91 -9.08
C LEU A 318 20.35 -5.35 -10.47
N LEU A 319 19.51 -6.37 -10.60
CA LEU A 319 18.99 -6.83 -11.89
C LEU A 319 18.24 -5.72 -12.65
N TYR A 320 17.46 -4.90 -11.94
CA TYR A 320 16.61 -3.87 -12.54
C TYR A 320 17.26 -2.48 -12.61
N THR A 321 18.42 -2.27 -11.98
CA THR A 321 19.19 -1.01 -12.06
C THR A 321 20.38 -1.08 -13.01
N SER A 322 20.69 -2.27 -13.55
CA SER A 322 21.81 -2.49 -14.47
C SER A 322 21.48 -2.38 -15.96
N ASP A 323 20.22 -2.05 -16.31
CA ASP A 323 19.75 -1.91 -17.71
C ASP A 323 19.78 -0.45 -18.19
#